data_605d9e47a9f0b3907c0f6678e46be42d
#
_entry.id   605d9e47a9f0b3907c0f6678e46be42d
#
_cell.length_a   1.000
_cell.length_b   1.000
_cell.length_c   1.000
_cell.angle_alpha   90.00
_cell.angle_beta   90.00
_cell.angle_gamma   90.00
#
_symmetry.space_group_name_H-M   'P 1'
#
loop_
_entity.id
_entity.type
_entity.pdbx_description
1 polymer ?
#
loop_
_entity_poly.entity_id
_entity_poly.type
_entity_poly.pdbx_seq_one_letter_code
_entity_poly.pdbx_strand_id
1 'polypeptide(L)'
;AEKGAPGTNLATPVFDGALEDEISGLLSATLANRDGNQLIGRSGKARLFDGRSGEPYPTPISVGYMYILKLHHLVDDKIHARSTGPYSMITQQPLGGKAQFGGQRFGEMEVWALEAYGAAYTLQELLTIKSDDVLGRVKVYEAIVKGENIPEPGIPESFKVLIKEMQSLC
;
A
#
# COMPACT_ATOMS: atom_id res chain seq x y z
N ALA A 1 -21.30 22.38 -39.23
CA ALA A 1 -21.16 21.55 -38.05
C ALA A 1 -22.20 22.01 -37.04
N GLU A 2 -23.32 21.33 -36.94
CA GLU A 2 -24.22 21.53 -35.82
C GLU A 2 -23.45 21.21 -34.53
N LYS A 3 -23.34 22.20 -33.69
CA LYS A 3 -22.84 22.01 -32.35
C LYS A 3 -23.72 20.93 -31.72
N GLY A 4 -23.13 19.78 -31.36
CA GLY A 4 -23.84 18.73 -30.66
C GLY A 4 -24.64 19.35 -29.52
N ALA A 5 -25.86 18.89 -29.31
CA ALA A 5 -26.70 19.38 -28.23
C ALA A 5 -25.89 19.32 -26.92
N PRO A 6 -25.89 20.38 -26.10
CA PRO A 6 -25.25 20.33 -24.82
C PRO A 6 -25.82 19.17 -24.02
N GLY A 7 -24.97 18.46 -23.30
CA GLY A 7 -25.41 17.35 -22.43
C GLY A 7 -26.52 17.80 -21.49
N THR A 8 -27.35 16.87 -21.08
CA THR A 8 -28.44 17.15 -20.12
C THR A 8 -27.87 17.14 -18.69
N ASN A 9 -28.09 18.23 -17.99
CA ASN A 9 -27.73 18.31 -16.58
C ASN A 9 -28.82 17.60 -15.76
N LEU A 10 -28.37 16.69 -14.85
CA LEU A 10 -29.26 15.99 -13.95
C LEU A 10 -28.95 16.44 -12.53
N ALA A 11 -29.98 16.70 -11.74
CA ALA A 11 -29.88 16.91 -10.32
C ALA A 11 -30.17 15.58 -9.61
N THR A 12 -29.15 15.04 -8.96
CA THR A 12 -29.30 13.83 -8.13
C THR A 12 -29.17 14.20 -6.66
N PRO A 13 -30.20 14.01 -5.82
CA PRO A 13 -30.11 14.21 -4.38
C PRO A 13 -29.04 13.29 -3.79
N VAL A 14 -28.33 13.78 -2.74
CA VAL A 14 -27.16 13.11 -2.18
C VAL A 14 -27.48 11.70 -1.63
N PHE A 15 -28.67 11.50 -1.07
CA PHE A 15 -29.05 10.22 -0.47
C PHE A 15 -30.20 9.50 -1.19
N ASP A 16 -30.77 10.11 -2.23
CA ASP A 16 -31.93 9.57 -2.96
C ASP A 16 -31.54 9.11 -4.36
N GLY A 17 -30.53 9.73 -4.93
CA GLY A 17 -30.03 9.40 -6.27
C GLY A 17 -31.01 9.67 -7.38
N ALA A 18 -30.75 9.11 -8.57
CA ALA A 18 -31.66 9.15 -9.71
C ALA A 18 -32.41 7.81 -9.82
N LEU A 19 -33.69 7.88 -10.20
CA LEU A 19 -34.48 6.67 -10.41
C LEU A 19 -34.05 5.97 -11.71
N GLU A 20 -34.04 4.63 -11.70
CA GLU A 20 -33.63 3.83 -12.85
C GLU A 20 -34.47 4.11 -14.11
N ASP A 21 -35.77 4.33 -13.96
CA ASP A 21 -36.66 4.64 -15.08
C ASP A 21 -36.36 6.00 -15.72
N GLU A 22 -35.98 7.00 -14.93
CA GLU A 22 -35.57 8.31 -15.42
C GLU A 22 -34.27 8.21 -16.23
N ILE A 23 -33.25 7.50 -15.71
CA ILE A 23 -32.00 7.25 -16.42
C ILE A 23 -32.25 6.49 -17.73
N SER A 24 -33.05 5.43 -17.69
CA SER A 24 -33.39 4.62 -18.83
C SER A 24 -34.17 5.45 -19.89
N GLY A 25 -35.05 6.34 -19.46
CA GLY A 25 -35.77 7.26 -20.32
C GLY A 25 -34.85 8.24 -21.06
N LEU A 26 -33.91 8.83 -20.32
CA LEU A 26 -32.89 9.74 -20.86
C LEU A 26 -31.95 9.03 -21.85
N LEU A 27 -31.49 7.83 -21.52
CA LEU A 27 -30.67 7.03 -22.43
C LEU A 27 -31.39 6.65 -23.72
N SER A 28 -32.71 6.38 -23.64
CA SER A 28 -33.53 6.10 -24.81
C SER A 28 -33.75 7.32 -25.72
N ALA A 29 -33.67 8.53 -25.16
CA ALA A 29 -33.79 9.79 -25.87
C ALA A 29 -32.46 10.30 -26.45
N THR A 30 -31.35 9.53 -26.32
CA THR A 30 -30.06 9.93 -26.90
C THR A 30 -30.13 10.00 -28.41
N LEU A 31 -29.42 11.00 -28.99
CA LEU A 31 -29.38 11.19 -30.43
C LEU A 31 -28.66 10.04 -31.13
N ALA A 32 -29.22 9.61 -32.23
CA ALA A 32 -28.59 8.63 -33.11
C ALA A 32 -27.27 9.18 -33.71
N ASN A 33 -26.35 8.27 -34.02
CA ASN A 33 -25.11 8.59 -34.74
C ASN A 33 -25.43 9.09 -36.17
N ARG A 34 -24.44 9.62 -36.91
CA ARG A 34 -24.53 10.03 -38.30
C ARG A 34 -25.17 8.98 -39.21
N ASP A 35 -25.01 7.72 -38.88
CA ASP A 35 -25.55 6.57 -39.61
C ASP A 35 -26.97 6.18 -39.16
N GLY A 36 -27.61 6.95 -38.30
CA GLY A 36 -28.97 6.70 -37.79
C GLY A 36 -29.04 5.62 -36.69
N ASN A 37 -27.92 5.09 -36.25
CA ASN A 37 -27.89 4.03 -35.23
C ASN A 37 -27.65 4.61 -33.84
N GLN A 38 -28.41 4.16 -32.86
CA GLN A 38 -28.09 4.42 -31.44
C GLN A 38 -26.88 3.56 -31.00
N LEU A 39 -25.80 4.21 -30.56
CA LEU A 39 -24.61 3.51 -30.10
C LEU A 39 -24.80 2.87 -28.72
N ILE A 40 -25.60 3.50 -27.89
CA ILE A 40 -25.87 3.07 -26.52
C ILE A 40 -27.34 2.72 -26.40
N GLY A 41 -27.65 1.52 -25.94
CA GLY A 41 -29.01 1.08 -25.69
C GLY A 41 -29.62 1.69 -24.42
N ARG A 42 -30.91 1.46 -24.19
CA ARG A 42 -31.64 1.89 -22.99
C ARG A 42 -30.95 1.48 -21.66
N SER A 43 -30.20 0.39 -21.68
CA SER A 43 -29.45 -0.13 -20.52
C SER A 43 -28.07 0.50 -20.36
N GLY A 44 -27.70 1.50 -21.15
CA GLY A 44 -26.35 2.10 -21.13
C GLY A 44 -25.25 1.20 -21.72
N LYS A 45 -25.60 0.11 -22.38
CA LYS A 45 -24.67 -0.85 -22.95
C LYS A 45 -24.53 -0.69 -24.45
N ALA A 46 -23.32 -0.86 -24.95
CA ALA A 46 -22.99 -0.82 -26.39
C ALA A 46 -22.33 -2.14 -26.82
N ARG A 47 -22.48 -2.47 -28.10
CA ARG A 47 -21.72 -3.56 -28.69
C ARG A 47 -20.35 -3.04 -29.09
N LEU A 48 -19.32 -3.57 -28.45
CA LEU A 48 -17.93 -3.20 -28.69
C LEU A 48 -17.17 -4.36 -29.36
N PHE A 49 -16.06 -3.99 -30.00
CA PHE A 49 -15.16 -4.91 -30.67
C PHE A 49 -13.78 -4.84 -30.07
N ASP A 50 -13.08 -5.96 -30.01
CA ASP A 50 -11.67 -5.97 -29.60
C ASP A 50 -10.82 -5.27 -30.67
N GLY A 51 -10.07 -4.26 -30.26
CA GLY A 51 -9.20 -3.50 -31.15
C GLY A 51 -8.03 -4.28 -31.75
N ARG A 52 -7.71 -5.46 -31.24
CA ARG A 52 -6.63 -6.32 -31.74
C ARG A 52 -7.14 -7.36 -32.74
N SER A 53 -8.19 -8.08 -32.37
CA SER A 53 -8.74 -9.16 -33.20
C SER A 53 -9.83 -8.69 -34.17
N GLY A 54 -10.48 -7.57 -33.87
CA GLY A 54 -11.65 -7.10 -34.61
C GLY A 54 -12.94 -7.88 -34.31
N GLU A 55 -12.88 -8.84 -33.37
CA GLU A 55 -14.03 -9.65 -33.00
C GLU A 55 -14.94 -8.89 -32.02
N PRO A 56 -16.28 -9.07 -32.11
CA PRO A 56 -17.18 -8.47 -31.14
C PRO A 56 -17.05 -9.15 -29.77
N TYR A 57 -17.13 -8.37 -28.70
CA TYR A 57 -17.25 -8.94 -27.37
C TYR A 57 -18.53 -9.77 -27.24
N PRO A 58 -18.48 -10.89 -26.49
CA PRO A 58 -19.60 -11.82 -26.39
C PRO A 58 -20.84 -11.22 -25.71
N THR A 59 -20.65 -10.21 -24.87
CA THR A 59 -21.73 -9.50 -24.16
C THR A 59 -21.65 -8.00 -24.40
N PRO A 60 -22.80 -7.29 -24.45
CA PRO A 60 -22.82 -5.83 -24.51
C PRO A 60 -22.12 -5.23 -23.26
N ILE A 61 -21.32 -4.20 -23.47
CA ILE A 61 -20.48 -3.57 -22.44
C ILE A 61 -21.02 -2.19 -22.10
N SER A 62 -21.07 -1.85 -20.81
CA SER A 62 -21.45 -0.51 -20.36
C SER A 62 -20.40 0.51 -20.77
N VAL A 63 -20.84 1.59 -21.41
CA VAL A 63 -19.96 2.67 -21.91
C VAL A 63 -20.43 3.99 -21.33
N GLY A 64 -19.47 4.76 -20.82
CA GLY A 64 -19.75 6.07 -20.25
C GLY A 64 -18.48 6.81 -19.88
N TYR A 65 -18.65 8.04 -19.45
CA TYR A 65 -17.55 8.82 -18.88
C TYR A 65 -17.40 8.51 -17.40
N MET A 66 -16.17 8.24 -17.00
CA MET A 66 -15.81 8.04 -15.60
C MET A 66 -14.87 9.16 -15.15
N TYR A 67 -15.22 9.82 -14.05
CA TYR A 67 -14.36 10.82 -13.44
C TYR A 67 -13.33 10.12 -12.57
N ILE A 68 -12.08 10.17 -13.00
CA ILE A 68 -10.98 9.51 -12.30
C ILE A 68 -10.10 10.55 -11.62
N LEU A 69 -9.91 10.38 -10.32
CA LEU A 69 -9.03 11.23 -9.51
C LEU A 69 -7.73 10.48 -9.19
N LYS A 70 -6.61 11.16 -9.41
CA LYS A 70 -5.33 10.72 -8.87
C LYS A 70 -5.18 11.32 -7.48
N LEU A 71 -5.16 10.47 -6.46
CA LEU A 71 -5.00 10.90 -5.08
C LEU A 71 -3.57 11.34 -4.80
N HIS A 72 -3.40 12.26 -3.84
CA HIS A 72 -2.10 12.82 -3.45
C HIS A 72 -1.29 11.84 -2.56
N HIS A 73 -1.34 10.56 -2.88
CA HIS A 73 -0.53 9.52 -2.25
C HIS A 73 0.75 9.28 -3.08
N LEU A 74 1.59 10.30 -3.15
CA LEU A 74 2.83 10.26 -3.93
C LEU A 74 3.84 9.31 -3.29
N VAL A 75 4.55 8.57 -4.12
CA VAL A 75 5.60 7.65 -3.66
C VAL A 75 6.74 8.38 -2.94
N ASP A 76 7.08 9.58 -3.39
CA ASP A 76 8.15 10.40 -2.80
C ASP A 76 7.88 10.75 -1.33
N ASP A 77 6.61 10.91 -0.95
CA ASP A 77 6.22 11.17 0.43
C ASP A 77 6.27 9.92 1.31
N LYS A 78 6.22 8.74 0.72
CA LYS A 78 6.14 7.45 1.41
C LYS A 78 7.44 6.66 1.39
N ILE A 79 8.26 6.82 0.36
CA ILE A 79 9.52 6.11 0.25
C ILE A 79 10.43 6.50 1.40
N HIS A 80 10.96 5.51 2.10
CA HIS A 80 11.84 5.73 3.23
C HIS A 80 12.81 4.56 3.38
N ALA A 81 14.08 4.87 3.67
CA ALA A 81 15.11 3.90 3.99
C ALA A 81 16.00 4.44 5.12
N ARG A 82 16.61 3.55 5.86
CA ARG A 82 17.52 3.88 6.94
C ARG A 82 18.64 2.84 7.03
N SER A 83 19.85 3.29 7.23
CA SER A 83 20.96 2.46 7.70
C SER A 83 21.29 2.79 9.16
N THR A 84 21.78 3.98 9.41
CA THR A 84 22.03 4.53 10.74
C THR A 84 21.28 5.86 10.88
N GLY A 85 20.91 6.24 12.10
CA GLY A 85 20.16 7.46 12.34
C GLY A 85 19.98 7.72 13.83
N PRO A 86 19.09 8.65 14.21
CA PRO A 86 18.86 8.99 15.60
C PRO A 86 18.21 7.85 16.40
N TYR A 87 18.58 7.75 17.65
CA TYR A 87 18.06 6.78 18.62
C TYR A 87 17.42 7.50 19.80
N SER A 88 16.46 6.85 20.46
CA SER A 88 15.90 7.35 21.70
C SER A 88 16.96 7.36 22.80
N MET A 89 16.97 8.41 23.61
CA MET A 89 17.94 8.52 24.71
C MET A 89 17.69 7.50 25.83
N ILE A 90 16.45 7.16 26.09
CA ILE A 90 16.08 6.27 27.21
C ILE A 90 16.18 4.81 26.78
N THR A 91 15.50 4.42 25.72
CA THR A 91 15.41 3.02 25.27
C THR A 91 16.55 2.60 24.36
N GLN A 92 17.33 3.53 23.83
CA GLN A 92 18.36 3.28 22.81
C GLN A 92 17.87 2.56 21.57
N GLN A 93 16.58 2.61 21.32
CA GLN A 93 15.96 2.07 20.11
C GLN A 93 15.90 3.12 19.01
N PRO A 94 15.87 2.72 17.73
CA PRO A 94 15.65 3.66 16.63
C PRO A 94 14.34 4.44 16.80
N LEU A 95 14.37 5.74 16.51
CA LEU A 95 13.13 6.53 16.46
C LEU A 95 12.22 6.03 15.35
N GLY A 96 10.92 6.30 15.47
CA GLY A 96 9.93 6.00 14.44
C GLY A 96 9.66 7.19 13.52
N GLY A 97 9.12 6.91 12.34
CA GLY A 97 8.65 7.91 11.40
C GLY A 97 9.69 8.41 10.39
N LYS A 98 9.23 8.72 9.17
CA LYS A 98 10.06 9.19 8.06
C LYS A 98 10.71 10.55 8.36
N ALA A 99 9.97 11.47 8.99
CA ALA A 99 10.45 12.83 9.27
C ALA A 99 11.67 12.85 10.21
N GLN A 100 11.76 11.88 11.13
CA GLN A 100 12.87 11.74 12.08
C GLN A 100 13.96 10.79 11.58
N PHE A 101 13.93 10.42 10.31
CA PHE A 101 14.82 9.40 9.76
C PHE A 101 14.82 8.12 10.61
N GLY A 102 13.61 7.70 10.98
CA GLY A 102 13.37 6.58 11.88
C GLY A 102 13.39 5.22 11.20
N GLY A 103 13.40 4.17 12.01
CA GLY A 103 13.30 2.79 11.56
C GLY A 103 11.87 2.30 11.48
N GLN A 104 11.70 1.13 10.89
CA GLN A 104 10.42 0.42 10.86
C GLN A 104 10.15 -0.26 12.21
N ARG A 105 8.89 -0.34 12.58
CA ARG A 105 8.47 -1.09 13.76
C ARG A 105 8.35 -2.57 13.43
N PHE A 106 9.12 -3.39 14.11
CA PHE A 106 8.97 -4.85 14.08
C PHE A 106 8.10 -5.28 15.27
N GLY A 107 6.82 -5.49 15.02
CA GLY A 107 5.83 -5.76 16.04
C GLY A 107 5.83 -7.21 16.51
N GLU A 108 4.95 -7.54 17.44
CA GLU A 108 4.82 -8.88 18.02
C GLU A 108 4.43 -9.93 16.96
N MET A 109 3.51 -9.59 16.06
CA MET A 109 3.09 -10.49 14.98
C MET A 109 4.23 -10.83 14.01
N GLU A 110 5.09 -9.85 13.70
CA GLU A 110 6.26 -10.05 12.85
C GLU A 110 7.28 -10.97 13.52
N VAL A 111 7.43 -10.89 14.85
CA VAL A 111 8.23 -11.82 15.64
C VAL A 111 7.69 -13.23 15.52
N TRP A 112 6.38 -13.44 15.65
CA TRP A 112 5.75 -14.75 15.47
C TRP A 112 5.99 -15.33 14.07
N ALA A 113 6.01 -14.50 13.05
CA ALA A 113 6.32 -14.96 11.70
C ALA A 113 7.75 -15.50 11.59
N LEU A 114 8.75 -14.85 12.20
CA LEU A 114 10.12 -15.34 12.23
C LEU A 114 10.26 -16.62 13.06
N GLU A 115 9.53 -16.73 14.17
CA GLU A 115 9.49 -17.95 14.99
C GLU A 115 8.90 -19.12 14.17
N ALA A 116 7.84 -18.88 13.40
CA ALA A 116 7.23 -19.90 12.54
C ALA A 116 8.19 -20.42 11.46
N TYR A 117 9.06 -19.57 10.94
CA TYR A 117 10.12 -19.97 10.00
C TYR A 117 11.32 -20.63 10.67
N GLY A 118 11.44 -20.55 12.00
CA GLY A 118 12.63 -21.01 12.72
C GLY A 118 13.88 -20.16 12.47
N ALA A 119 13.70 -18.90 12.06
CA ALA A 119 14.80 -17.96 11.74
C ALA A 119 15.36 -17.30 13.02
N ALA A 120 15.98 -18.09 13.89
CA ALA A 120 16.44 -17.63 15.19
C ALA A 120 17.56 -16.59 15.11
N TYR A 121 18.52 -16.75 14.22
CA TYR A 121 19.63 -15.81 14.05
C TYR A 121 19.15 -14.45 13.51
N THR A 122 18.21 -14.45 12.59
CA THR A 122 17.62 -13.22 12.08
C THR A 122 16.86 -12.47 13.17
N LEU A 123 16.10 -13.19 13.98
CA LEU A 123 15.40 -12.59 15.12
C LEU A 123 16.36 -12.02 16.16
N GLN A 124 17.43 -12.75 16.49
CA GLN A 124 18.46 -12.29 17.39
C GLN A 124 19.13 -11.00 16.90
N GLU A 125 19.47 -10.93 15.63
CA GLU A 125 20.04 -9.74 15.01
C GLU A 125 19.09 -8.53 15.08
N LEU A 126 17.80 -8.74 14.78
CA LEU A 126 16.80 -7.69 14.84
C LEU A 126 16.59 -7.15 16.26
N LEU A 127 16.66 -8.02 17.28
CA LEU A 127 16.46 -7.64 18.67
C LEU A 127 17.69 -6.97 19.31
N THR A 128 18.88 -7.22 18.81
CA THR A 128 20.14 -6.74 19.42
C THR A 128 20.80 -5.64 18.60
N ILE A 129 21.55 -6.01 17.58
CA ILE A 129 22.38 -5.10 16.80
C ILE A 129 21.56 -4.02 16.10
N LYS A 130 20.41 -4.38 15.58
CA LYS A 130 19.50 -3.47 14.86
C LYS A 130 18.58 -2.67 15.79
N SER A 131 18.60 -2.92 17.10
CA SER A 131 17.72 -2.27 18.07
C SER A 131 18.51 -1.55 19.16
N ASP A 132 18.69 -2.16 20.33
CA ASP A 132 19.11 -1.51 21.56
C ASP A 132 20.56 -1.82 22.02
N ASP A 133 21.25 -2.71 21.37
CA ASP A 133 22.66 -3.03 21.71
C ASP A 133 23.62 -1.96 21.18
N VAL A 134 23.98 -1.02 22.05
CA VAL A 134 24.86 0.11 21.70
C VAL A 134 26.26 -0.37 21.28
N LEU A 135 26.85 -1.32 22.03
CA LEU A 135 28.17 -1.82 21.73
C LEU A 135 28.23 -2.66 20.48
N GLY A 136 27.18 -3.48 20.27
CA GLY A 136 27.05 -4.28 19.06
C GLY A 136 26.92 -3.42 17.81
N ARG A 137 26.14 -2.35 17.85
CA ARG A 137 26.00 -1.39 16.74
C ARG A 137 27.34 -0.78 16.32
N VAL A 138 28.14 -0.33 17.29
CA VAL A 138 29.44 0.29 17.01
C VAL A 138 30.38 -0.72 16.35
N LYS A 139 30.48 -1.92 16.89
CA LYS A 139 31.32 -2.99 16.33
C LYS A 139 30.93 -3.37 14.91
N VAL A 140 29.62 -3.49 14.65
CA VAL A 140 29.14 -3.79 13.30
C VAL A 140 29.48 -2.67 12.33
N TYR A 141 29.25 -1.43 12.72
CA TYR A 141 29.61 -0.29 11.89
C TYR A 141 31.12 -0.23 11.58
N GLU A 142 31.96 -0.46 12.58
CA GLU A 142 33.42 -0.54 12.39
C GLU A 142 33.82 -1.68 11.44
N ALA A 143 33.22 -2.86 11.60
CA ALA A 143 33.48 -4.00 10.71
C ALA A 143 33.09 -3.71 9.26
N ILE A 144 31.95 -3.07 9.04
CA ILE A 144 31.51 -2.66 7.69
C ILE A 144 32.49 -1.66 7.08
N VAL A 145 32.91 -0.64 7.83
CA VAL A 145 33.86 0.38 7.34
C VAL A 145 35.24 -0.21 7.02
N LYS A 146 35.70 -1.17 7.83
CA LYS A 146 36.98 -1.86 7.62
C LYS A 146 36.92 -2.97 6.56
N GLY A 147 35.71 -3.39 6.16
CA GLY A 147 35.52 -4.52 5.24
C GLY A 147 35.76 -5.88 5.90
N GLU A 148 35.67 -5.97 7.22
CA GLU A 148 35.81 -7.19 7.98
C GLU A 148 34.46 -7.93 8.09
N ASN A 149 34.51 -9.18 8.53
CA ASN A 149 33.29 -9.95 8.77
C ASN A 149 32.50 -9.35 9.94
N ILE A 150 31.18 -9.30 9.78
CA ILE A 150 30.28 -8.80 10.83
C ILE A 150 30.34 -9.75 12.04
N PRO A 151 30.54 -9.23 13.26
CA PRO A 151 30.57 -10.05 14.47
C PRO A 151 29.20 -10.67 14.76
N GLU A 152 29.19 -11.80 15.41
CA GLU A 152 27.96 -12.47 15.82
C GLU A 152 27.14 -11.58 16.79
N PRO A 153 25.81 -11.57 16.68
CA PRO A 153 24.95 -10.83 17.58
C PRO A 153 25.03 -11.37 19.00
N GLY A 154 25.01 -10.47 19.97
CA GLY A 154 24.95 -10.83 21.38
C GLY A 154 23.59 -11.37 21.81
N ILE A 155 23.51 -11.83 23.05
CA ILE A 155 22.26 -12.26 23.67
C ILE A 155 21.49 -11.01 24.18
N PRO A 156 20.19 -10.86 23.89
CA PRO A 156 19.39 -9.76 24.41
C PRO A 156 19.42 -9.69 25.94
N GLU A 157 19.53 -8.48 26.50
CA GLU A 157 19.56 -8.31 27.97
C GLU A 157 18.25 -8.79 28.63
N SER A 158 17.11 -8.62 27.98
CA SER A 158 15.83 -9.15 28.46
C SER A 158 15.83 -10.67 28.62
N PHE A 159 16.52 -11.37 27.74
CA PHE A 159 16.66 -12.83 27.82
C PHE A 159 17.57 -13.24 28.99
N LYS A 160 18.65 -12.50 29.25
CA LYS A 160 19.50 -12.73 30.43
C LYS A 160 18.73 -12.54 31.73
N VAL A 161 17.89 -11.50 31.81
CA VAL A 161 17.02 -11.26 32.96
C VAL A 161 16.07 -12.44 33.15
N LEU A 162 15.42 -12.90 32.08
CA LEU A 162 14.49 -14.05 32.12
C LEU A 162 15.20 -15.31 32.69
N ILE A 163 16.41 -15.61 32.21
CA ILE A 163 17.18 -16.75 32.71
C ILE A 163 17.49 -16.61 34.22
N LYS A 164 17.87 -15.40 34.64
CA LYS A 164 18.15 -15.17 36.08
C LYS A 164 16.90 -15.28 36.95
N GLU A 165 15.77 -14.79 36.47
CA GLU A 165 14.49 -14.96 37.15
C GLU A 165 14.08 -16.43 37.25
N MET A 166 14.23 -17.21 36.17
CA MET A 166 13.99 -18.64 36.22
C MET A 166 14.92 -19.38 37.15
N GLN A 167 16.23 -19.03 37.19
CA GLN A 167 17.19 -19.61 38.09
C GLN A 167 16.90 -19.28 39.56
N SER A 168 16.26 -18.13 39.84
CA SER A 168 15.87 -17.76 41.20
C SER A 168 14.65 -18.54 41.73
N LEU A 169 13.86 -19.09 40.84
CA LEU A 169 12.67 -19.85 41.19
C LEU A 169 12.97 -21.33 41.46
N CYS A 170 14.08 -21.87 40.96
CA CYS A 170 14.54 -23.22 41.20
C CYS A 170 16.00 -23.41 40.87
#